data_fa1d0d208c2666c06d8df035223ee178
#
_entry.id   fa1d0d208c2666c06d8df035223ee178
#
_cell.length_a   1.000
_cell.length_b   1.000
_cell.length_c   1.000
_cell.angle_alpha   90.00
_cell.angle_beta   90.00
_cell.angle_gamma   90.00
#
_symmetry.space_group_name_H-M   'P 1'
#
loop_
_entity.id
_entity.type
_entity.pdbx_description
1 polymer ?
#
loop_
_entity_poly.entity_id
_entity_poly.type
_entity_poly.pdbx_seq_one_letter_code
_entity_poly.pdbx_strand_id
1 'polypeptide(L)'
;MIFWLIIAAVAFAAGIVGIIGYKKTEWYQSSNTFFIFMAAFGIMIAILIIFCVVCLYMDYIEWETSFELMRESYWNFEPTNPNFVNVYDIGEANAELFEYQSSFIRYGKYSIIPERVMNILPIF
;
A
#
# COMPACT_ATOMS: atom_id res chain seq x y z
N MET A 1 -7.37 -0.86 0.86
CA MET A 1 -6.47 -2.03 0.69
C MET A 1 -7.20 -3.24 0.09
N ILE A 2 -8.34 -3.63 0.64
CA ILE A 2 -9.13 -4.77 0.14
C ILE A 2 -9.48 -4.63 -1.34
N PHE A 3 -9.88 -3.43 -1.78
CA PHE A 3 -10.20 -3.16 -3.17
C PHE A 3 -9.05 -3.53 -4.12
N TRP A 4 -7.84 -3.15 -3.80
CA TRP A 4 -6.66 -3.44 -4.61
C TRP A 4 -6.30 -4.92 -4.62
N LEU A 5 -6.51 -5.60 -3.51
CA LEU A 5 -6.31 -7.05 -3.42
C LEU A 5 -7.34 -7.81 -4.26
N ILE A 6 -8.58 -7.33 -4.32
CA ILE A 6 -9.60 -7.89 -5.19
C ILE A 6 -9.22 -7.71 -6.66
N ILE A 7 -8.74 -6.54 -7.07
CA ILE A 7 -8.27 -6.31 -8.43
C ILE A 7 -7.11 -7.24 -8.77
N ALA A 8 -6.16 -7.40 -7.85
CA ALA A 8 -5.04 -8.32 -8.04
C ALA A 8 -5.51 -9.76 -8.20
N ALA A 9 -6.49 -10.19 -7.40
CA ALA A 9 -7.07 -11.53 -7.50
C ALA A 9 -7.77 -11.76 -8.84
N VAL A 10 -8.51 -10.77 -9.33
CA VAL A 10 -9.17 -10.83 -10.64
C VAL A 10 -8.14 -10.91 -11.76
N ALA A 11 -7.08 -10.10 -11.71
CA ALA A 11 -6.01 -10.13 -12.70
C ALA A 11 -5.29 -11.48 -12.69
N PHE A 12 -5.03 -12.04 -11.52
CA PHE A 12 -4.42 -13.36 -11.37
C PHE A 12 -5.30 -14.47 -11.94
N ALA A 13 -6.61 -14.42 -11.65
CA ALA A 13 -7.58 -15.36 -12.20
C ALA A 13 -7.63 -15.28 -13.74
N ALA A 14 -7.60 -14.09 -14.30
CA ALA A 14 -7.50 -13.89 -15.75
C ALA A 14 -6.21 -14.50 -16.32
N GLY A 15 -5.10 -14.37 -15.61
CA GLY A 15 -3.84 -15.01 -15.99
C GLY A 15 -3.93 -16.53 -16.01
N ILE A 16 -4.57 -17.13 -15.01
CA ILE A 16 -4.81 -18.59 -14.96
C ILE A 16 -5.70 -19.04 -16.12
N VAL A 17 -6.77 -18.32 -16.41
CA VAL A 17 -7.63 -18.60 -17.56
C VAL A 17 -6.84 -18.55 -18.86
N GLY A 18 -5.93 -17.58 -18.98
CA GLY A 18 -5.02 -17.49 -20.13
C GLY A 18 -4.14 -18.72 -20.29
N ILE A 19 -3.56 -19.22 -19.19
CA ILE A 19 -2.73 -20.45 -19.21
C ILE A 19 -3.57 -21.66 -19.63
N ILE A 20 -4.76 -21.82 -19.08
CA ILE A 20 -5.67 -22.92 -19.43
C ILE A 20 -6.06 -22.84 -20.91
N GLY A 21 -6.42 -21.66 -21.39
CA GLY A 21 -6.76 -21.44 -22.79
C GLY A 21 -5.60 -21.72 -23.73
N TYR A 22 -4.40 -21.31 -23.36
CA TYR A 22 -3.18 -21.60 -24.13
C TYR A 22 -2.96 -23.10 -24.27
N LYS A 23 -3.15 -23.87 -23.23
CA LYS A 23 -2.99 -25.33 -23.26
C LYS A 23 -4.05 -26.03 -24.09
N LYS A 24 -5.24 -25.44 -24.22
CA LYS A 24 -6.38 -26.01 -24.97
C LYS A 24 -6.41 -25.62 -26.43
N THR A 25 -5.67 -24.56 -26.84
CA THR A 25 -5.65 -24.07 -28.21
C THR A 25 -4.44 -24.57 -28.99
N GLU A 26 -4.62 -24.70 -30.30
CA GLU A 26 -3.53 -25.03 -31.21
C GLU A 26 -2.62 -23.81 -31.40
N TRP A 27 -1.32 -24.03 -31.53
CA TRP A 27 -0.35 -22.95 -31.63
C TRP A 27 -0.57 -22.01 -32.84
N TYR A 28 -1.20 -22.51 -33.90
CA TYR A 28 -1.49 -21.73 -35.09
C TYR A 28 -2.80 -20.94 -35.01
N GLN A 29 -3.60 -21.13 -33.98
CA GLN A 29 -4.84 -20.37 -33.79
C GLN A 29 -4.53 -18.98 -33.25
N SER A 30 -5.22 -17.95 -33.74
CA SER A 30 -5.06 -16.58 -33.27
C SER A 30 -5.42 -16.43 -31.80
N SER A 31 -6.37 -17.24 -31.30
CA SER A 31 -6.75 -17.30 -29.89
C SER A 31 -5.60 -17.76 -28.98
N ASN A 32 -4.68 -18.59 -29.49
CA ASN A 32 -3.50 -19.01 -28.74
C ASN A 32 -2.63 -17.83 -28.35
N THR A 33 -2.36 -16.91 -29.28
CA THR A 33 -1.62 -15.68 -28.99
C THR A 33 -2.36 -14.80 -27.99
N PHE A 34 -3.67 -14.68 -28.11
CA PHE A 34 -4.51 -13.95 -27.15
C PHE A 34 -4.35 -14.52 -25.73
N PHE A 35 -4.40 -15.84 -25.57
CA PHE A 35 -4.25 -16.47 -24.27
C PHE A 35 -2.84 -16.33 -23.68
N ILE A 36 -1.80 -16.30 -24.52
CA ILE A 36 -0.44 -15.99 -24.07
C ILE A 36 -0.37 -14.60 -23.45
N PHE A 37 -0.89 -13.59 -24.15
CA PHE A 37 -0.92 -12.22 -23.66
C PHE A 37 -1.77 -12.10 -22.39
N MET A 38 -2.93 -12.75 -22.35
CA MET A 38 -3.81 -12.74 -21.20
C MET A 38 -3.11 -13.34 -19.97
N ALA A 39 -2.40 -14.45 -20.13
CA ALA A 39 -1.64 -15.07 -19.06
C ALA A 39 -0.50 -14.16 -18.56
N ALA A 40 0.32 -13.66 -19.48
CA ALA A 40 1.47 -12.83 -19.16
C ALA A 40 1.05 -11.52 -18.48
N PHE A 41 0.14 -10.79 -19.06
CA PHE A 41 -0.29 -9.49 -18.53
C PHE A 41 -1.09 -9.63 -17.24
N GLY A 42 -1.97 -10.64 -17.16
CA GLY A 42 -2.76 -10.86 -15.94
C GLY A 42 -1.89 -11.16 -14.72
N ILE A 43 -0.93 -12.05 -14.86
CA ILE A 43 -0.01 -12.40 -13.77
C ILE A 43 0.91 -11.23 -13.44
N MET A 44 1.45 -10.56 -14.45
CA MET A 44 2.33 -9.41 -14.24
C MET A 44 1.63 -8.28 -13.50
N ILE A 45 0.40 -7.94 -13.91
CA ILE A 45 -0.41 -6.90 -13.26
C ILE A 45 -0.71 -7.28 -11.81
N ALA A 46 -1.08 -8.54 -11.56
CA ALA A 46 -1.36 -9.02 -10.21
C ALA A 46 -0.14 -8.87 -9.29
N ILE A 47 1.04 -9.27 -9.77
CA ILE A 47 2.29 -9.16 -9.01
C ILE A 47 2.62 -7.69 -8.73
N LEU A 48 2.49 -6.81 -9.72
CA LEU A 48 2.76 -5.38 -9.55
C LEU A 48 1.83 -4.74 -8.53
N ILE A 49 0.54 -5.05 -8.58
CA ILE A 49 -0.45 -4.51 -7.63
C ILE A 49 -0.11 -4.98 -6.22
N ILE A 50 0.13 -6.28 -6.01
CA ILE A 50 0.47 -6.83 -4.70
C ILE A 50 1.74 -6.17 -4.17
N PHE A 51 2.77 -6.05 -4.99
CA PHE A 51 4.02 -5.42 -4.60
C PHE A 51 3.82 -3.97 -4.17
N CYS A 52 3.09 -3.17 -4.95
CA CYS A 52 2.79 -1.78 -4.62
C CYS A 52 1.99 -1.66 -3.33
N VAL A 53 0.96 -2.50 -3.15
CA VAL A 53 0.13 -2.48 -1.94
C VAL A 53 0.97 -2.81 -0.71
N VAL A 54 1.79 -3.84 -0.78
CA VAL A 54 2.65 -4.24 0.35
C VAL A 54 3.65 -3.14 0.67
N CYS A 55 4.33 -2.58 -0.32
CA CYS A 55 5.31 -1.52 -0.08
C CYS A 55 4.68 -0.28 0.55
N LEU A 56 3.56 0.19 0.04
CA LEU A 56 2.88 1.38 0.57
C LEU A 56 2.34 1.14 1.98
N TYR A 57 1.80 -0.05 2.23
CA TYR A 57 1.31 -0.40 3.56
C TYR A 57 2.44 -0.50 4.57
N MET A 58 3.56 -1.11 4.21
CA MET A 58 4.72 -1.21 5.09
C MET A 58 5.33 0.16 5.38
N ASP A 59 5.41 1.04 4.39
CA ASP A 59 5.87 2.42 4.59
C ASP A 59 4.96 3.16 5.58
N TYR A 60 3.66 2.98 5.48
CA TYR A 60 2.71 3.56 6.44
C TYR A 60 2.91 3.00 7.85
N ILE A 61 3.05 1.70 8.00
CA ILE A 61 3.25 1.07 9.32
C ILE A 61 4.55 1.54 9.96
N GLU A 62 5.62 1.64 9.19
CA GLU A 62 6.89 2.17 9.66
C GLU A 62 6.76 3.62 10.13
N TRP A 63 6.08 4.44 9.33
CA TRP A 63 5.78 5.82 9.71
C TRP A 63 4.93 5.89 10.99
N GLU A 64 3.86 5.10 11.09
CA GLU A 64 2.96 5.08 12.24
C GLU A 64 3.74 4.72 13.52
N THR A 65 4.60 3.71 13.45
CA THR A 65 5.43 3.31 14.58
C THR A 65 6.39 4.43 14.99
N SER A 66 7.05 5.06 14.03
CA SER A 66 7.96 6.20 14.28
C SER A 66 7.21 7.39 14.88
N PHE A 67 6.00 7.66 14.40
CA PHE A 67 5.16 8.74 14.91
C PHE A 67 4.77 8.51 16.37
N GLU A 68 4.36 7.30 16.73
CA GLU A 68 4.02 6.96 18.11
C GLU A 68 5.23 7.03 19.04
N LEU A 69 6.41 6.58 18.59
CA LEU A 69 7.65 6.72 19.35
C LEU A 69 8.02 8.19 19.57
N MET A 70 7.84 9.01 18.56
CA MET A 70 8.10 10.46 18.63
C MET A 70 7.14 11.12 19.61
N ARG A 71 5.86 10.77 19.59
CA ARG A 71 4.86 11.25 20.54
C ARG A 71 5.22 10.88 21.98
N GLU A 72 5.57 9.63 22.21
CA GLU A 72 5.95 9.13 23.51
C GLU A 72 7.20 9.85 24.05
N SER A 73 8.22 10.03 23.20
CA SER A 73 9.43 10.77 23.54
C SER A 73 9.15 12.23 23.87
N TYR A 74 8.22 12.86 23.17
CA TYR A 74 7.82 14.24 23.44
C TYR A 74 7.09 14.40 24.76
N TRP A 75 6.16 13.48 25.09
CA TRP A 75 5.41 13.54 26.33
C TRP A 75 6.28 13.18 27.55
N ASN A 76 7.26 12.29 27.37
CA ASN A 76 8.21 11.87 28.40
C ASN A 76 9.54 12.62 28.27
N PHE A 77 9.48 13.93 28.10
CA PHE A 77 10.65 14.76 27.82
C PHE A 77 11.74 14.58 28.89
N GLU A 78 12.89 14.06 28.45
CA GLU A 78 14.12 13.96 29.22
C GLU A 78 15.27 14.55 28.39
N PRO A 79 15.89 15.69 28.80
CA PRO A 79 16.94 16.35 28.03
C PRO A 79 18.15 15.47 27.75
N THR A 80 18.38 14.45 28.57
CA THR A 80 19.50 13.51 28.43
C THR A 80 19.13 12.27 27.60
N ASN A 81 17.88 12.12 27.21
CA ASN A 81 17.40 10.98 26.43
C ASN A 81 17.93 11.10 25.00
N PRO A 82 18.62 10.05 24.46
CA PRO A 82 19.09 10.08 23.09
C PRO A 82 17.96 10.09 22.04
N ASN A 83 16.73 9.76 22.44
CA ASN A 83 15.53 9.80 21.59
C ASN A 83 14.82 11.15 21.66
N PHE A 84 15.46 12.18 22.20
CA PHE A 84 14.89 13.53 22.28
C PHE A 84 14.55 14.07 20.89
N VAL A 85 13.32 14.57 20.74
CA VAL A 85 12.81 15.12 19.49
C VAL A 85 12.57 16.61 19.67
N ASN A 86 13.11 17.42 18.76
CA ASN A 86 12.91 18.86 18.79
C ASN A 86 11.57 19.27 18.15
N VAL A 87 11.18 20.54 18.32
CA VAL A 87 9.92 21.08 17.81
C VAL A 87 9.84 21.02 16.27
N TYR A 88 10.97 21.13 15.60
CA TYR A 88 11.03 21.06 14.14
C TYR A 88 10.61 19.67 13.64
N ASP A 89 11.13 18.62 14.24
CA ASP A 89 10.80 17.24 13.87
C ASP A 89 9.31 16.94 14.13
N ILE A 90 8.74 17.52 15.18
CA ILE A 90 7.32 17.41 15.50
C ILE A 90 6.46 18.07 14.42
N GLY A 91 6.85 19.27 13.96
CA GLY A 91 6.15 19.96 12.89
C GLY A 91 6.14 19.17 11.60
N GLU A 92 7.28 18.57 11.24
CA GLU A 92 7.42 17.71 10.07
C GLU A 92 6.57 16.45 10.20
N ALA A 93 6.58 15.80 11.37
CA ALA A 93 5.77 14.62 11.63
C ALA A 93 4.26 14.93 11.54
N ASN A 94 3.81 16.05 12.07
CA ASN A 94 2.43 16.48 11.97
C ASN A 94 2.04 16.77 10.51
N ALA A 95 2.94 17.33 9.72
CA ALA A 95 2.71 17.55 8.29
C ALA A 95 2.52 16.24 7.53
N GLU A 96 3.33 15.23 7.83
CA GLU A 96 3.18 13.89 7.26
C GLU A 96 1.85 13.25 7.69
N LEU A 97 1.44 13.42 8.94
CA LEU A 97 0.14 12.94 9.42
C LEU A 97 -1.01 13.54 8.61
N PHE A 98 -1.00 14.85 8.37
CA PHE A 98 -2.03 15.51 7.57
C PHE A 98 -2.02 15.01 6.12
N GLU A 99 -0.85 14.72 5.58
CA GLU A 99 -0.72 14.15 4.23
C GLU A 99 -1.38 12.77 4.14
N TYR A 100 -1.14 11.88 5.11
CA TYR A 100 -1.78 10.57 5.15
C TYR A 100 -3.29 10.66 5.37
N GLN A 101 -3.74 11.54 6.26
CA GLN A 101 -5.16 11.77 6.49
C GLN A 101 -5.85 12.33 5.26
N SER A 102 -5.23 13.26 4.55
CA SER A 102 -5.75 13.81 3.29
C SER A 102 -5.83 12.76 2.20
N SER A 103 -4.84 11.88 2.12
CA SER A 103 -4.84 10.75 1.20
C SER A 103 -6.00 9.80 1.48
N PHE A 104 -6.25 9.47 2.75
CA PHE A 104 -7.39 8.64 3.13
C PHE A 104 -8.72 9.29 2.77
N ILE A 105 -8.88 10.58 3.03
CA ILE A 105 -10.10 11.33 2.67
C ILE A 105 -10.32 11.31 1.16
N ARG A 106 -9.24 11.50 0.37
CA ARG A 106 -9.31 11.53 -1.09
C ARG A 106 -9.74 10.20 -1.70
N TYR A 107 -9.17 9.09 -1.21
CA TYR A 107 -9.38 7.77 -1.80
C TYR A 107 -10.42 6.93 -1.06
N GLY A 108 -10.74 7.26 0.19
CA GLY A 108 -11.76 6.59 0.99
C GLY A 108 -11.52 5.07 1.07
N LYS A 109 -12.54 4.30 0.69
CA LYS A 109 -12.48 2.83 0.71
C LYS A 109 -11.42 2.24 -0.23
N TYR A 110 -10.93 3.00 -1.20
CA TYR A 110 -9.88 2.57 -2.12
C TYR A 110 -8.47 2.83 -1.60
N SER A 111 -8.36 3.46 -0.43
CA SER A 111 -7.07 3.77 0.18
C SER A 111 -6.38 2.51 0.68
N ILE A 112 -5.06 2.46 0.51
CA ILE A 112 -4.19 1.45 1.12
C ILE A 112 -3.96 1.79 2.59
N ILE A 113 -4.01 3.07 2.93
CA ILE A 113 -3.81 3.57 4.28
C ILE A 113 -5.01 3.18 5.15
N PRO A 114 -4.79 2.58 6.35
CA PRO A 114 -5.90 2.18 7.23
C PRO A 114 -6.73 3.37 7.72
N GLU A 115 -8.02 3.13 7.95
CA GLU A 115 -8.94 4.14 8.49
C GLU A 115 -8.47 4.70 9.85
N ARG A 116 -7.76 3.91 10.64
CA ARG A 116 -7.26 4.33 11.94
C ARG A 116 -6.36 5.57 11.89
N VAL A 117 -5.82 5.93 10.71
CA VAL A 117 -5.04 7.16 10.54
C VAL A 117 -5.85 8.40 10.89
N MET A 118 -7.16 8.36 10.67
CA MET A 118 -8.06 9.48 10.99
C MET A 118 -8.21 9.72 12.48
N ASN A 119 -7.92 8.71 13.30
CA ASN A 119 -8.00 8.78 14.75
C ASN A 119 -6.68 9.20 15.41
N ILE A 120 -5.62 9.33 14.63
CA ILE A 120 -4.32 9.77 15.14
C ILE A 120 -4.37 11.29 15.31
N LEU A 121 -4.03 11.74 16.52
CA LEU A 121 -3.97 13.18 16.85
C LEU A 121 -2.57 13.71 16.60
N PRO A 122 -2.45 14.97 16.13
CA PRO A 122 -1.15 15.63 16.02
C PRO A 122 -0.46 15.75 17.38
N ILE A 123 0.86 15.87 17.36
CA ILE A 123 1.67 16.14 18.56
C ILE A 123 1.69 17.65 18.78
N PHE A 124 1.33 18.10 19.98
CA PHE A 124 1.33 19.52 20.36
C PHE A 124 2.35 19.79 21.46
#